data_3682a7c11933d5404e3b00d5f9671353
#
_entry.id   3682a7c11933d5404e3b00d5f9671353
#
_cell.length_a   1.000
_cell.length_b   1.000
_cell.length_c   1.000
_cell.angle_alpha   90.00
_cell.angle_beta   90.00
_cell.angle_gamma   90.00
#
_symmetry.space_group_name_H-M   'P 1'
#
loop_
_entity.id
_entity.type
_entity.pdbx_description
1 polymer ?
#
loop_
_entity_poly.entity_id
_entity_poly.type
_entity_poly.pdbx_seq_one_letter_code
_entity_poly.pdbx_strand_id
1 'polypeptide(L)'
;MDLPSLVDDALEVTVVGSFSRVGFVLRRLLFGWAPPADGALRGRTALVTGPTSGLGRAATDALASMGARVILVGRSAERLTAVRDALVATHGEDRFPIVVADMGSLASVRAATDRIIETEPRLDVLVDNAGAIFPERSESPDGIEATLAVLVVGPFVLVSGLLPLLRRTPGARVVCVTSGGMYTQKLDLDDLQSTVVPFSGPRAYARAKRAQVALVREWARRLRGTGVTINAMHPGWADTPGLAETLPGFYRAMRPVLRSPAEGVDTIAWLAADPAGAATSGSLYLDRRPRPFDRVPGTRLSAGDRRRLWDMIVALSGAPDPAPEA
;
A
#
# COMPACT_ATOMS: atom_id res chain seq x y z
N MET A 1 -30.35 3.55 8.08
CA MET A 1 -29.36 3.50 6.97
C MET A 1 -29.91 4.38 5.87
N ASP A 2 -29.09 5.26 5.33
CA ASP A 2 -29.49 6.08 4.17
C ASP A 2 -29.39 5.28 2.87
N LEU A 3 -30.03 5.74 1.80
CA LEU A 3 -30.06 5.07 0.51
C LEU A 3 -28.64 4.84 -0.08
N PRO A 4 -27.70 5.81 -0.03
CA PRO A 4 -26.33 5.59 -0.46
C PRO A 4 -25.62 4.43 0.23
N SER A 5 -25.78 4.28 1.54
CA SER A 5 -25.20 3.18 2.31
C SER A 5 -25.81 1.82 1.94
N LEU A 6 -27.12 1.75 1.72
CA LEU A 6 -27.78 0.51 1.27
C LEU A 6 -27.29 0.06 -0.11
N VAL A 7 -27.12 1.01 -1.03
CA VAL A 7 -26.56 0.70 -2.37
C VAL A 7 -25.09 0.26 -2.27
N ASP A 8 -24.29 0.91 -1.41
CA ASP A 8 -22.90 0.51 -1.19
C ASP A 8 -22.82 -0.92 -0.62
N ASP A 9 -23.65 -1.27 0.35
CA ASP A 9 -23.70 -2.61 0.93
C ASP A 9 -24.12 -3.66 -0.14
N ALA A 10 -25.07 -3.33 -1.00
CA ALA A 10 -25.47 -4.20 -2.11
C ALA A 10 -24.33 -4.39 -3.14
N LEU A 11 -23.59 -3.33 -3.46
CA LEU A 11 -22.40 -3.44 -4.29
C LEU A 11 -21.34 -4.33 -3.66
N GLU A 12 -21.14 -4.21 -2.34
CA GLU A 12 -20.15 -5.00 -1.60
C GLU A 12 -20.46 -6.51 -1.59
N VAL A 13 -21.70 -6.93 -1.72
CA VAL A 13 -22.07 -8.35 -1.86
C VAL A 13 -21.56 -8.92 -3.18
N THR A 14 -21.45 -8.08 -4.22
CA THR A 14 -20.96 -8.50 -5.54
C THR A 14 -19.50 -8.08 -5.73
N VAL A 15 -18.61 -9.06 -5.91
CA VAL A 15 -17.17 -8.78 -6.13
C VAL A 15 -16.98 -7.94 -7.41
N VAL A 16 -17.66 -8.31 -8.51
CA VAL A 16 -17.57 -7.60 -9.80
C VAL A 16 -18.11 -6.18 -9.68
N GLY A 17 -19.30 -6.01 -9.07
CA GLY A 17 -19.90 -4.69 -8.87
C GLY A 17 -19.03 -3.80 -7.98
N SER A 18 -18.45 -4.37 -6.91
CA SER A 18 -17.66 -3.61 -5.96
C SER A 18 -16.28 -3.20 -6.51
N PHE A 19 -15.54 -4.14 -7.14
CA PHE A 19 -14.12 -3.93 -7.48
C PHE A 19 -13.92 -3.30 -8.86
N SER A 20 -14.95 -3.30 -9.69
CA SER A 20 -14.89 -2.73 -11.05
C SER A 20 -15.05 -1.20 -11.03
N ARG A 21 -14.86 -0.60 -12.21
CA ARG A 21 -15.15 0.81 -12.48
C ARG A 21 -16.60 1.18 -12.19
N VAL A 22 -17.54 0.25 -12.39
CA VAL A 22 -18.96 0.47 -12.09
C VAL A 22 -19.16 0.83 -10.63
N GLY A 23 -18.58 0.05 -9.71
CA GLY A 23 -18.65 0.34 -8.27
C GLY A 23 -18.02 1.67 -7.89
N PHE A 24 -16.85 1.98 -8.46
CA PHE A 24 -16.20 3.27 -8.23
C PHE A 24 -17.06 4.45 -8.66
N VAL A 25 -17.60 4.43 -9.89
CA VAL A 25 -18.41 5.52 -10.43
C VAL A 25 -19.70 5.70 -9.62
N LEU A 26 -20.38 4.60 -9.30
CA LEU A 26 -21.61 4.65 -8.50
C LEU A 26 -21.35 5.24 -7.11
N ARG A 27 -20.30 4.80 -6.41
CA ARG A 27 -19.95 5.36 -5.08
C ARG A 27 -19.58 6.83 -5.17
N ARG A 28 -18.79 7.20 -6.17
CA ARG A 28 -18.42 8.62 -6.39
C ARG A 28 -19.65 9.50 -6.54
N LEU A 29 -20.66 9.06 -7.30
CA LEU A 29 -21.92 9.79 -7.50
C LEU A 29 -22.76 9.80 -6.22
N LEU A 30 -22.95 8.65 -5.56
CA LEU A 30 -23.79 8.50 -4.38
C LEU A 30 -23.26 9.30 -3.19
N PHE A 31 -21.94 9.37 -3.01
CA PHE A 31 -21.32 10.06 -1.87
C PHE A 31 -20.77 11.44 -2.23
N GLY A 32 -20.96 11.92 -3.47
CA GLY A 32 -20.58 13.25 -3.88
C GLY A 32 -19.09 13.56 -3.71
N TRP A 33 -18.19 12.60 -4.01
CA TRP A 33 -16.76 12.80 -3.77
C TRP A 33 -16.19 13.89 -4.66
N ALA A 34 -15.69 14.94 -4.02
CA ALA A 34 -14.83 15.91 -4.67
C ALA A 34 -13.39 15.36 -4.78
N PRO A 35 -12.66 15.67 -5.85
CA PRO A 35 -11.22 15.43 -5.88
C PRO A 35 -10.56 16.19 -4.71
N PRO A 36 -9.40 15.70 -4.19
CA PRO A 36 -8.62 16.50 -3.25
C PRO A 36 -8.32 17.88 -3.83
N ALA A 37 -8.32 18.90 -2.96
CA ALA A 37 -8.11 20.27 -3.38
C ALA A 37 -6.72 20.47 -3.99
N ASP A 38 -6.62 21.32 -5.00
CA ASP A 38 -5.34 21.73 -5.57
C ASP A 38 -4.44 22.33 -4.47
N GLY A 39 -3.19 21.87 -4.43
CA GLY A 39 -2.24 22.32 -3.41
C GLY A 39 -2.48 21.77 -2.01
N ALA A 40 -3.36 20.79 -1.81
CA ALA A 40 -3.65 20.17 -0.49
C ALA A 40 -2.40 19.59 0.20
N LEU A 41 -1.37 19.26 -0.56
CA LEU A 41 -0.09 18.75 -0.04
C LEU A 41 1.08 19.71 -0.27
N ARG A 42 0.82 20.99 -0.54
CA ARG A 42 1.89 22.00 -0.67
C ARG A 42 2.67 22.13 0.63
N GLY A 43 4.01 22.09 0.52
CA GLY A 43 4.91 22.09 1.68
C GLY A 43 4.94 20.74 2.46
N ARG A 44 4.33 19.68 1.91
CA ARG A 44 4.35 18.33 2.46
C ARG A 44 5.30 17.44 1.67
N THR A 45 5.92 16.50 2.36
CA THR A 45 6.79 15.47 1.76
C THR A 45 6.06 14.14 1.75
N ALA A 46 5.93 13.55 0.56
CA ALA A 46 5.42 12.20 0.37
C ALA A 46 6.53 11.25 -0.10
N LEU A 47 6.40 9.98 0.19
CA LEU A 47 7.25 8.91 -0.33
C LEU A 47 6.37 7.87 -1.02
N VAL A 48 6.76 7.42 -2.21
CA VAL A 48 6.06 6.35 -2.92
C VAL A 48 7.04 5.23 -3.27
N THR A 49 6.76 4.01 -2.83
CA THR A 49 7.50 2.83 -3.26
C THR A 49 6.93 2.28 -4.58
N GLY A 50 7.80 1.93 -5.53
CA GLY A 50 7.39 1.42 -6.84
C GLY A 50 6.71 2.45 -7.75
N PRO A 51 7.25 3.69 -7.90
CA PRO A 51 6.61 4.77 -8.66
C PRO A 51 6.76 4.64 -10.18
N THR A 52 7.38 3.56 -10.68
CA THR A 52 7.81 3.46 -12.09
C THR A 52 6.74 2.92 -13.04
N SER A 53 5.62 2.40 -12.53
CA SER A 53 4.54 1.87 -13.36
C SER A 53 3.21 1.77 -12.59
N GLY A 54 2.12 1.53 -13.31
CA GLY A 54 0.81 1.19 -12.75
C GLY A 54 0.32 2.17 -11.68
N LEU A 55 -0.14 1.62 -10.55
CA LEU A 55 -0.70 2.42 -9.45
C LEU A 55 0.34 3.31 -8.78
N GLY A 56 1.59 2.84 -8.62
CA GLY A 56 2.65 3.66 -8.03
C GLY A 56 2.93 4.91 -8.85
N ARG A 57 2.94 4.81 -10.18
CA ARG A 57 3.08 5.97 -11.06
C ARG A 57 1.89 6.91 -10.92
N ALA A 58 0.67 6.38 -10.99
CA ALA A 58 -0.54 7.18 -10.86
C ALA A 58 -0.66 7.85 -9.46
N ALA A 59 -0.26 7.17 -8.39
CA ALA A 59 -0.21 7.75 -7.05
C ALA A 59 0.80 8.90 -6.97
N THR A 60 1.98 8.70 -7.57
CA THR A 60 3.01 9.76 -7.63
C THR A 60 2.50 11.00 -8.37
N ASP A 61 1.88 10.81 -9.53
CA ASP A 61 1.29 11.91 -10.31
C ASP A 61 0.18 12.63 -9.52
N ALA A 62 -0.68 11.89 -8.82
CA ALA A 62 -1.75 12.45 -7.98
C ALA A 62 -1.20 13.29 -6.81
N LEU A 63 -0.20 12.77 -6.08
CA LEU A 63 0.43 13.49 -4.98
C LEU A 63 1.19 14.74 -5.47
N ALA A 64 1.88 14.62 -6.61
CA ALA A 64 2.56 15.74 -7.25
C ALA A 64 1.59 16.85 -7.69
N SER A 65 0.44 16.49 -8.27
CA SER A 65 -0.62 17.45 -8.67
C SER A 65 -1.19 18.19 -7.47
N MET A 66 -1.23 17.57 -6.29
CA MET A 66 -1.62 18.23 -5.03
C MET A 66 -0.50 19.07 -4.41
N GLY A 67 0.65 19.23 -5.06
CA GLY A 67 1.74 20.09 -4.61
C GLY A 67 2.77 19.43 -3.70
N ALA A 68 2.74 18.12 -3.50
CA ALA A 68 3.72 17.42 -2.66
C ALA A 68 5.14 17.42 -3.27
N ARG A 69 6.17 17.46 -2.41
CA ARG A 69 7.49 16.91 -2.69
C ARG A 69 7.38 15.39 -2.63
N VAL A 70 7.77 14.64 -3.67
CA VAL A 70 7.57 13.19 -3.71
C VAL A 70 8.90 12.46 -3.86
N ILE A 71 9.30 11.72 -2.82
CA ILE A 71 10.47 10.84 -2.82
C ILE A 71 10.11 9.58 -3.61
N LEU A 72 10.87 9.32 -4.67
CA LEU A 72 10.67 8.20 -5.58
C LEU A 72 11.56 7.03 -5.13
N VAL A 73 10.96 5.97 -4.59
CA VAL A 73 11.70 4.80 -4.09
C VAL A 73 11.50 3.60 -5.00
N GLY A 74 12.57 3.04 -5.53
CA GLY A 74 12.53 1.85 -6.39
C GLY A 74 13.92 1.31 -6.73
N ARG A 75 13.99 0.14 -7.34
CA ARG A 75 15.25 -0.60 -7.54
C ARG A 75 16.09 -0.17 -8.77
N SER A 76 15.50 0.53 -9.74
CA SER A 76 16.21 0.95 -10.96
C SER A 76 16.34 2.47 -10.99
N ALA A 77 17.58 2.96 -10.85
CA ALA A 77 17.90 4.38 -10.93
C ALA A 77 17.47 4.97 -12.27
N GLU A 78 17.71 4.26 -13.39
CA GLU A 78 17.34 4.69 -14.74
C GLU A 78 15.82 4.93 -14.87
N ARG A 79 14.99 3.95 -14.43
CA ARG A 79 13.54 4.08 -14.49
C ARG A 79 13.02 5.17 -13.56
N LEU A 80 13.62 5.36 -12.38
CA LEU A 80 13.29 6.44 -11.47
C LEU A 80 13.62 7.80 -12.06
N THR A 81 14.77 7.93 -12.74
CA THR A 81 15.18 9.16 -13.44
C THR A 81 14.19 9.50 -14.55
N ALA A 82 13.79 8.54 -15.37
CA ALA A 82 12.77 8.77 -16.40
C ALA A 82 11.41 9.23 -15.83
N VAL A 83 11.02 8.68 -14.68
CA VAL A 83 9.80 9.13 -13.96
C VAL A 83 9.97 10.55 -13.44
N ARG A 84 11.09 10.86 -12.77
CA ARG A 84 11.39 12.21 -12.29
C ARG A 84 11.34 13.23 -13.41
N ASP A 85 12.02 12.97 -14.52
CA ASP A 85 12.11 13.90 -15.64
C ASP A 85 10.72 14.19 -16.25
N ALA A 86 9.88 13.16 -16.37
CA ALA A 86 8.49 13.32 -16.79
C ALA A 86 7.65 14.14 -15.80
N LEU A 87 7.87 13.97 -14.48
CA LEU A 87 7.20 14.76 -13.44
C LEU A 87 7.65 16.23 -13.47
N VAL A 88 8.96 16.48 -13.63
CA VAL A 88 9.52 17.83 -13.76
C VAL A 88 8.92 18.52 -14.98
N ALA A 89 8.86 17.84 -16.13
CA ALA A 89 8.25 18.36 -17.34
C ALA A 89 6.77 18.72 -17.17
N THR A 90 6.04 17.97 -16.34
CA THR A 90 4.60 18.19 -16.11
C THR A 90 4.34 19.27 -15.06
N HIS A 91 5.14 19.33 -13.98
CA HIS A 91 4.88 20.18 -12.82
C HIS A 91 5.81 21.40 -12.70
N GLY A 92 6.81 21.53 -13.60
CA GLY A 92 7.66 22.72 -13.71
C GLY A 92 8.70 22.90 -12.61
N GLU A 93 8.82 21.96 -11.66
CA GLU A 93 9.73 22.04 -10.51
C GLU A 93 10.37 20.69 -10.23
N ASP A 94 11.67 20.66 -9.90
CA ASP A 94 12.35 19.44 -9.44
C ASP A 94 12.18 19.26 -7.92
N ARG A 95 11.09 18.63 -7.54
CA ARG A 95 10.75 18.25 -6.16
C ARG A 95 10.54 16.75 -6.01
N PHE A 96 11.29 15.98 -6.82
CA PHE A 96 11.15 14.53 -6.95
C PHE A 96 12.48 13.80 -6.69
N PRO A 97 12.99 13.80 -5.43
CA PRO A 97 14.25 13.10 -5.11
C PRO A 97 14.11 11.61 -5.35
N ILE A 98 15.21 11.01 -5.80
CA ILE A 98 15.33 9.58 -6.08
C ILE A 98 16.08 8.91 -4.95
N VAL A 99 15.53 7.81 -4.44
CA VAL A 99 16.20 6.89 -3.53
C VAL A 99 16.12 5.47 -4.11
N VAL A 100 17.28 4.92 -4.45
CA VAL A 100 17.36 3.56 -4.98
C VAL A 100 17.25 2.57 -3.82
N ALA A 101 16.26 1.68 -3.87
CA ALA A 101 16.06 0.62 -2.90
C ALA A 101 15.40 -0.60 -3.52
N ASP A 102 15.92 -1.78 -3.22
CA ASP A 102 15.26 -3.05 -3.49
C ASP A 102 14.50 -3.50 -2.24
N MET A 103 13.18 -3.54 -2.33
CA MET A 103 12.31 -3.99 -1.23
C MET A 103 12.52 -5.46 -0.85
N GLY A 104 13.17 -6.25 -1.73
CA GLY A 104 13.56 -7.63 -1.45
C GLY A 104 14.89 -7.77 -0.68
N SER A 105 15.62 -6.67 -0.43
CA SER A 105 16.89 -6.69 0.30
C SER A 105 16.80 -5.80 1.54
N LEU A 106 16.86 -6.40 2.72
CA LEU A 106 16.76 -5.67 3.98
C LEU A 106 17.87 -4.66 4.16
N ALA A 107 19.09 -4.98 3.72
CA ALA A 107 20.22 -4.06 3.74
C ALA A 107 19.96 -2.84 2.84
N SER A 108 19.40 -3.04 1.65
CA SER A 108 19.06 -1.96 0.71
C SER A 108 17.95 -1.05 1.30
N VAL A 109 16.95 -1.64 1.95
CA VAL A 109 15.86 -0.87 2.58
C VAL A 109 16.40 -0.04 3.76
N ARG A 110 17.27 -0.62 4.61
CA ARG A 110 17.90 0.13 5.72
C ARG A 110 18.72 1.32 5.21
N ALA A 111 19.60 1.10 4.23
CA ALA A 111 20.40 2.18 3.64
C ALA A 111 19.50 3.30 3.06
N ALA A 112 18.36 2.93 2.45
CA ALA A 112 17.39 3.90 1.97
C ALA A 112 16.72 4.69 3.10
N THR A 113 16.35 4.03 4.21
CA THR A 113 15.77 4.73 5.38
C THR A 113 16.75 5.70 6.00
N ASP A 114 18.01 5.30 6.18
CA ASP A 114 19.06 6.16 6.73
C ASP A 114 19.25 7.41 5.86
N ARG A 115 19.39 7.23 4.55
CA ARG A 115 19.51 8.34 3.60
C ARG A 115 18.30 9.29 3.66
N ILE A 116 17.07 8.75 3.72
CA ILE A 116 15.86 9.60 3.79
C ILE A 116 15.85 10.40 5.09
N ILE A 117 16.21 9.78 6.22
CA ILE A 117 16.28 10.47 7.52
C ILE A 117 17.33 11.58 7.53
N GLU A 118 18.47 11.37 6.87
CA GLU A 118 19.55 12.35 6.73
C GLU A 118 19.18 13.54 5.85
N THR A 119 18.42 13.28 4.78
CA THR A 119 18.17 14.31 3.74
C THR A 119 16.82 15.01 3.85
N GLU A 120 15.84 14.40 4.52
CA GLU A 120 14.48 14.95 4.58
C GLU A 120 14.14 15.42 5.99
N PRO A 121 13.70 16.67 6.14
CA PRO A 121 13.34 17.22 7.46
C PRO A 121 12.01 16.66 7.99
N ARG A 122 11.15 16.17 7.10
CA ARG A 122 9.80 15.66 7.38
C ARG A 122 9.35 14.59 6.41
N LEU A 123 8.41 13.75 6.83
CA LEU A 123 7.70 12.81 5.97
C LEU A 123 6.22 12.79 6.37
N ASP A 124 5.39 13.41 5.55
CA ASP A 124 3.95 13.55 5.84
C ASP A 124 3.13 12.35 5.37
N VAL A 125 3.55 11.75 4.25
CA VAL A 125 2.84 10.62 3.65
C VAL A 125 3.83 9.55 3.19
N LEU A 126 3.64 8.33 3.64
CA LEU A 126 4.33 7.16 3.10
C LEU A 126 3.32 6.28 2.38
N VAL A 127 3.49 6.08 1.06
CA VAL A 127 2.69 5.15 0.26
C VAL A 127 3.51 3.89 0.01
N ASP A 128 3.22 2.83 0.77
CA ASP A 128 3.76 1.49 0.57
C ASP A 128 2.96 0.80 -0.53
N ASN A 129 3.47 0.92 -1.78
CA ASN A 129 2.81 0.42 -2.98
C ASN A 129 3.63 -0.64 -3.72
N ALA A 130 4.96 -0.68 -3.56
CA ALA A 130 5.79 -1.62 -4.29
C ALA A 130 5.28 -3.06 -4.15
N GLY A 131 5.26 -3.78 -5.26
CA GLY A 131 4.81 -5.17 -5.25
C GLY A 131 5.07 -5.87 -6.57
N ALA A 132 5.20 -7.20 -6.49
CA ALA A 132 5.34 -8.09 -7.63
C ALA A 132 4.69 -9.43 -7.32
N ILE A 133 4.34 -10.18 -8.37
CA ILE A 133 3.95 -11.59 -8.28
C ILE A 133 5.08 -12.39 -8.93
N PHE A 134 5.66 -13.31 -8.18
CA PHE A 134 6.71 -14.19 -8.67
C PHE A 134 6.07 -15.49 -9.16
N PRO A 135 6.39 -15.97 -10.37
CA PRO A 135 5.80 -17.20 -10.89
C PRO A 135 6.30 -18.45 -10.14
N GLU A 136 7.53 -18.42 -9.67
CA GLU A 136 8.20 -19.51 -8.97
C GLU A 136 8.69 -19.07 -7.60
N ARG A 137 8.84 -20.04 -6.68
CA ARG A 137 9.43 -19.78 -5.38
C ARG A 137 10.92 -19.47 -5.54
N SER A 138 11.30 -18.32 -5.03
CA SER A 138 12.70 -17.90 -4.90
C SER A 138 12.90 -17.24 -3.54
N GLU A 139 14.14 -17.01 -3.18
CA GLU A 139 14.50 -16.37 -1.91
C GLU A 139 15.22 -15.05 -2.17
N SER A 140 15.01 -14.11 -1.28
CA SER A 140 15.74 -12.86 -1.21
C SER A 140 17.19 -13.09 -0.77
N PRO A 141 18.08 -12.08 -0.88
CA PRO A 141 19.44 -12.17 -0.32
C PRO A 141 19.47 -12.46 1.20
N ASP A 142 18.38 -12.20 1.89
CA ASP A 142 18.23 -12.43 3.34
C ASP A 142 17.64 -13.82 3.66
N GLY A 143 17.47 -14.72 2.66
CA GLY A 143 16.91 -16.06 2.83
C GLY A 143 15.40 -16.09 3.09
N ILE A 144 14.68 -15.02 2.74
CA ILE A 144 13.24 -14.89 2.90
C ILE A 144 12.56 -15.14 1.55
N GLU A 145 11.42 -15.88 1.54
CA GLU A 145 10.64 -16.07 0.31
C GLU A 145 10.37 -14.72 -0.37
N ALA A 146 10.64 -14.63 -1.66
CA ALA A 146 10.72 -13.36 -2.39
C ALA A 146 9.43 -12.53 -2.33
N THR A 147 8.25 -13.16 -2.38
CA THR A 147 6.96 -12.45 -2.25
C THR A 147 6.79 -11.89 -0.84
N LEU A 148 7.12 -12.70 0.18
CA LEU A 148 7.09 -12.26 1.57
C LEU A 148 8.11 -11.14 1.83
N ALA A 149 9.32 -11.27 1.29
CA ALA A 149 10.35 -10.24 1.43
C ALA A 149 9.90 -8.90 0.84
N VAL A 150 9.48 -8.88 -0.43
CA VAL A 150 9.13 -7.65 -1.14
C VAL A 150 7.85 -6.99 -0.63
N LEU A 151 6.83 -7.79 -0.27
CA LEU A 151 5.51 -7.28 0.06
C LEU A 151 5.27 -7.10 1.56
N VAL A 152 6.06 -7.74 2.42
CA VAL A 152 5.77 -7.73 3.87
C VAL A 152 6.99 -7.30 4.68
N VAL A 153 8.12 -8.01 4.57
CA VAL A 153 9.27 -7.77 5.46
C VAL A 153 10.00 -6.49 5.09
N GLY A 154 10.25 -6.24 3.80
CA GLY A 154 10.86 -4.99 3.32
C GLY A 154 10.03 -3.75 3.68
N PRO A 155 8.73 -3.70 3.39
CA PRO A 155 7.84 -2.64 3.87
C PRO A 155 7.83 -2.48 5.40
N PHE A 156 7.88 -3.58 6.15
CA PHE A 156 7.98 -3.51 7.60
C PHE A 156 9.27 -2.81 8.06
N VAL A 157 10.43 -3.16 7.45
CA VAL A 157 11.71 -2.49 7.72
C VAL A 157 11.67 -1.03 7.31
N LEU A 158 11.06 -0.70 6.17
CA LEU A 158 10.90 0.68 5.70
C LEU A 158 10.10 1.53 6.69
N VAL A 159 8.93 1.04 7.11
CA VAL A 159 8.10 1.76 8.09
C VAL A 159 8.82 1.89 9.43
N SER A 160 9.42 0.79 9.94
CA SER A 160 10.18 0.79 11.20
C SER A 160 11.34 1.79 11.17
N GLY A 161 12.14 1.78 10.10
CA GLY A 161 13.29 2.67 9.94
C GLY A 161 12.88 4.14 9.82
N LEU A 162 11.75 4.44 9.18
CA LEU A 162 11.24 5.81 9.02
C LEU A 162 10.40 6.31 10.21
N LEU A 163 10.13 5.49 11.24
CA LEU A 163 9.34 5.91 12.40
C LEU A 163 9.86 7.17 13.09
N PRO A 164 11.20 7.36 13.32
CA PRO A 164 11.69 8.58 13.92
C PRO A 164 11.30 9.83 13.14
N LEU A 165 11.30 9.75 11.80
CA LEU A 165 10.92 10.85 10.92
C LEU A 165 9.39 11.06 10.91
N LEU A 166 8.62 9.97 10.84
CA LEU A 166 7.16 10.01 10.88
C LEU A 166 6.65 10.58 12.21
N ARG A 167 7.21 10.17 13.36
CA ARG A 167 6.79 10.64 14.69
C ARG A 167 7.07 12.12 14.92
N ARG A 168 8.19 12.65 14.37
CA ARG A 168 8.47 14.09 14.46
C ARG A 168 7.69 14.95 13.45
N THR A 169 6.96 14.30 12.53
CA THR A 169 6.14 15.00 11.52
C THR A 169 4.66 15.00 11.96
N PRO A 170 4.09 16.16 12.36
CA PRO A 170 2.71 16.21 12.84
C PRO A 170 1.71 15.73 11.79
N GLY A 171 0.87 14.74 12.16
CA GLY A 171 -0.17 14.20 11.31
C GLY A 171 0.34 13.32 10.17
N ALA A 172 1.52 12.69 10.35
CA ALA A 172 2.08 11.76 9.37
C ALA A 172 1.16 10.56 9.12
N ARG A 173 1.13 10.09 7.88
CA ARG A 173 0.22 9.06 7.39
C ARG A 173 0.97 7.98 6.63
N VAL A 174 0.67 6.73 6.92
CA VAL A 174 1.14 5.57 6.14
C VAL A 174 -0.05 4.94 5.43
N VAL A 175 0.06 4.79 4.12
CA VAL A 175 -0.95 4.16 3.26
C VAL A 175 -0.36 2.89 2.67
N CYS A 176 -0.83 1.74 3.15
CA CYS A 176 -0.42 0.43 2.65
C CYS A 176 -1.34 -0.01 1.52
N VAL A 177 -0.79 -0.16 0.31
CA VAL A 177 -1.56 -0.61 -0.86
C VAL A 177 -1.62 -2.12 -0.88
N THR A 178 -2.76 -2.68 -0.48
CA THR A 178 -3.03 -4.11 -0.53
C THR A 178 -3.78 -4.50 -1.82
N SER A 179 -4.45 -5.62 -1.83
CA SER A 179 -5.22 -6.13 -2.98
C SER A 179 -6.49 -6.82 -2.53
N GLY A 180 -7.57 -6.71 -3.29
CA GLY A 180 -8.78 -7.50 -3.08
C GLY A 180 -8.54 -9.01 -3.12
N GLY A 181 -7.46 -9.47 -3.77
CA GLY A 181 -7.03 -10.87 -3.75
C GLY A 181 -6.78 -11.42 -2.35
N MET A 182 -6.47 -10.58 -1.37
CA MET A 182 -6.28 -10.99 0.02
C MET A 182 -7.50 -11.71 0.63
N TYR A 183 -8.70 -11.41 0.14
CA TYR A 183 -9.92 -12.07 0.64
C TYR A 183 -10.02 -13.55 0.26
N THR A 184 -9.30 -13.98 -0.77
CA THR A 184 -9.36 -15.34 -1.30
C THR A 184 -8.52 -16.36 -0.52
N GLN A 185 -7.63 -15.88 0.37
CA GLN A 185 -6.67 -16.76 1.05
C GLN A 185 -6.74 -16.61 2.56
N LYS A 186 -6.68 -17.75 3.26
CA LYS A 186 -6.32 -17.80 4.67
C LYS A 186 -4.81 -17.59 4.80
N LEU A 187 -4.39 -16.83 5.82
CA LEU A 187 -2.99 -16.74 6.18
C LEU A 187 -2.61 -17.98 7.00
N ASP A 188 -1.60 -18.70 6.53
CA ASP A 188 -1.02 -19.85 7.21
C ASP A 188 0.28 -19.40 7.88
N LEU A 189 0.28 -19.33 9.20
CA LEU A 189 1.44 -18.88 9.97
C LEU A 189 2.48 -19.99 10.16
N ASP A 190 2.10 -21.25 9.94
CA ASP A 190 3.01 -22.39 10.03
C ASP A 190 3.77 -22.60 8.70
N ASP A 191 3.25 -22.04 7.60
CA ASP A 191 3.88 -22.04 6.28
C ASP A 191 3.92 -20.61 5.68
N LEU A 192 4.40 -19.65 6.46
CA LEU A 192 4.47 -18.25 6.03
C LEU A 192 5.38 -18.05 4.81
N GLN A 193 6.43 -18.88 4.69
CA GLN A 193 7.41 -18.84 3.60
C GLN A 193 7.09 -19.80 2.43
N SER A 194 5.90 -20.39 2.41
CA SER A 194 5.44 -21.30 1.32
C SER A 194 6.43 -22.42 1.00
N THR A 195 6.89 -23.13 2.04
CA THR A 195 7.84 -24.25 1.94
C THR A 195 7.17 -25.62 1.98
N VAL A 196 5.95 -25.70 2.54
CA VAL A 196 5.28 -26.98 2.81
C VAL A 196 4.40 -27.41 1.63
N VAL A 197 3.64 -26.47 1.05
CA VAL A 197 2.75 -26.79 -0.08
C VAL A 197 3.35 -26.34 -1.41
N PRO A 198 3.02 -27.00 -2.55
CA PRO A 198 3.50 -26.57 -3.86
C PRO A 198 3.28 -25.07 -4.06
N PHE A 199 4.31 -24.36 -4.47
CA PHE A 199 4.28 -22.93 -4.62
C PHE A 199 3.28 -22.49 -5.71
N SER A 200 2.63 -21.35 -5.47
CA SER A 200 1.77 -20.68 -6.43
C SER A 200 1.91 -19.17 -6.22
N GLY A 201 2.45 -18.48 -7.20
CA GLY A 201 2.68 -17.02 -7.13
C GLY A 201 1.42 -16.22 -6.77
N PRO A 202 0.26 -16.46 -7.42
CA PRO A 202 -0.98 -15.77 -7.03
C PRO A 202 -1.41 -16.05 -5.58
N ARG A 203 -1.20 -17.29 -5.08
CA ARG A 203 -1.52 -17.65 -3.70
C ARG A 203 -0.55 -16.96 -2.72
N ALA A 204 0.75 -17.00 -2.98
CA ALA A 204 1.76 -16.34 -2.17
C ALA A 204 1.50 -14.83 -2.10
N TYR A 205 1.22 -14.20 -3.24
CA TYR A 205 0.82 -12.80 -3.32
C TYR A 205 -0.42 -12.48 -2.49
N ALA A 206 -1.49 -13.26 -2.62
CA ALA A 206 -2.72 -13.04 -1.87
C ALA A 206 -2.51 -13.21 -0.36
N ARG A 207 -1.71 -14.20 0.08
CA ARG A 207 -1.29 -14.38 1.47
C ARG A 207 -0.46 -13.20 1.98
N ALA A 208 0.52 -12.72 1.21
CA ALA A 208 1.34 -11.56 1.56
C ALA A 208 0.48 -10.29 1.70
N LYS A 209 -0.47 -10.05 0.77
CA LYS A 209 -1.41 -8.93 0.86
C LYS A 209 -2.35 -9.02 2.08
N ARG A 210 -2.69 -10.23 2.49
CA ARG A 210 -3.43 -10.45 3.73
C ARG A 210 -2.58 -10.20 4.97
N ALA A 211 -1.32 -10.61 4.97
CA ALA A 211 -0.37 -10.32 6.05
C ALA A 211 -0.18 -8.81 6.23
N GLN A 212 -0.05 -8.03 5.14
CA GLN A 212 0.03 -6.57 5.21
C GLN A 212 -1.15 -5.97 5.98
N VAL A 213 -2.37 -6.39 5.68
CA VAL A 213 -3.58 -5.86 6.35
C VAL A 213 -3.62 -6.24 7.83
N ALA A 214 -3.18 -7.46 8.17
CA ALA A 214 -3.06 -7.88 9.57
C ALA A 214 -2.02 -7.04 10.33
N LEU A 215 -0.87 -6.76 9.69
CA LEU A 215 0.19 -5.91 10.25
C LEU A 215 -0.25 -4.44 10.39
N VAL A 216 -1.02 -3.90 9.45
CA VAL A 216 -1.57 -2.52 9.57
C VAL A 216 -2.38 -2.36 10.85
N ARG A 217 -3.14 -3.38 11.26
CA ARG A 217 -3.89 -3.35 12.54
C ARG A 217 -2.95 -3.38 13.75
N GLU A 218 -1.87 -4.15 13.70
CA GLU A 218 -0.88 -4.20 14.78
C GLU A 218 -0.04 -2.92 14.82
N TRP A 219 0.34 -2.38 13.68
CA TRP A 219 0.98 -1.07 13.58
C TRP A 219 0.12 0.02 14.21
N ALA A 220 -1.15 0.12 13.84
CA ALA A 220 -2.07 1.12 14.38
C ALA A 220 -2.21 1.03 15.91
N ARG A 221 -2.16 -0.19 16.46
CA ARG A 221 -2.17 -0.39 17.92
C ARG A 221 -0.91 0.15 18.58
N ARG A 222 0.27 -0.08 17.96
CA ARG A 222 1.58 0.35 18.49
C ARG A 222 1.86 1.84 18.28
N LEU A 223 1.25 2.43 17.25
CA LEU A 223 1.38 3.86 16.95
C LEU A 223 0.33 4.73 17.65
N ARG A 224 -0.49 4.15 18.53
CA ARG A 224 -1.51 4.90 19.27
C ARG A 224 -0.85 5.98 20.15
N GLY A 225 -1.34 7.21 20.05
CA GLY A 225 -0.80 8.36 20.79
C GLY A 225 0.39 9.06 20.13
N THR A 226 1.00 8.49 19.09
CA THR A 226 2.18 9.08 18.42
C THR A 226 1.84 10.16 17.38
N GLY A 227 0.57 10.35 17.05
CA GLY A 227 0.16 11.24 15.95
C GLY A 227 0.32 10.66 14.55
N VAL A 228 0.89 9.46 14.40
CA VAL A 228 1.04 8.76 13.11
C VAL A 228 -0.16 7.87 12.87
N THR A 229 -0.79 7.97 11.71
CA THR A 229 -1.85 7.07 11.28
C THR A 229 -1.34 6.09 10.21
N ILE A 230 -1.84 4.86 10.25
CA ILE A 230 -1.57 3.84 9.25
C ILE A 230 -2.85 3.15 8.83
N ASN A 231 -3.13 3.13 7.52
CA ASN A 231 -4.30 2.48 6.97
C ASN A 231 -3.92 1.64 5.74
N ALA A 232 -4.69 0.60 5.48
CA ALA A 232 -4.61 -0.16 4.24
C ALA A 232 -5.69 0.31 3.26
N MET A 233 -5.41 0.17 1.98
CA MET A 233 -6.43 0.30 0.95
C MET A 233 -6.21 -0.73 -0.16
N HIS A 234 -7.28 -1.15 -0.83
CA HIS A 234 -7.15 -1.88 -2.09
C HIS A 234 -7.80 -1.10 -3.23
N PRO A 235 -7.18 -1.13 -4.44
CA PRO A 235 -7.56 -0.24 -5.54
C PRO A 235 -8.80 -0.73 -6.34
N GLY A 236 -9.38 -1.87 -5.96
CA GLY A 236 -10.27 -2.61 -6.88
C GLY A 236 -9.46 -3.26 -8.02
N TRP A 237 -10.10 -3.45 -9.16
CA TRP A 237 -9.47 -4.00 -10.37
C TRP A 237 -9.02 -2.87 -11.28
N ALA A 238 -7.78 -2.44 -11.13
CA ALA A 238 -7.21 -1.35 -11.92
C ALA A 238 -6.44 -1.89 -13.13
N ASP A 239 -6.54 -1.19 -14.24
CA ASP A 239 -5.81 -1.45 -15.48
C ASP A 239 -4.34 -1.10 -15.27
N THR A 240 -3.52 -2.12 -15.07
CA THR A 240 -2.09 -1.98 -14.82
C THR A 240 -1.30 -3.02 -15.61
N PRO A 241 -0.05 -2.71 -16.02
CA PRO A 241 0.83 -3.68 -16.67
C PRO A 241 0.98 -4.97 -15.87
N GLY A 242 1.17 -4.86 -14.54
CA GLY A 242 1.32 -6.03 -13.68
C GLY A 242 0.08 -6.96 -13.67
N LEU A 243 -1.14 -6.42 -13.76
CA LEU A 243 -2.35 -7.24 -13.88
C LEU A 243 -2.41 -7.94 -15.25
N ALA A 244 -2.08 -7.22 -16.32
CA ALA A 244 -2.09 -7.75 -17.68
C ALA A 244 -1.07 -8.89 -17.86
N GLU A 245 0.12 -8.74 -17.31
CA GLU A 245 1.20 -9.72 -17.39
C GLU A 245 0.94 -10.97 -16.53
N THR A 246 0.42 -10.77 -15.32
CA THR A 246 0.31 -11.85 -14.33
C THR A 246 -0.97 -12.67 -14.50
N LEU A 247 -2.07 -12.04 -14.87
CA LEU A 247 -3.39 -12.66 -15.03
C LEU A 247 -4.02 -12.33 -16.39
N PRO A 248 -3.38 -12.71 -17.52
CA PRO A 248 -3.80 -12.26 -18.85
C PRO A 248 -5.21 -12.70 -19.23
N GLY A 249 -5.66 -13.87 -18.78
CA GLY A 249 -7.04 -14.34 -19.00
C GLY A 249 -8.07 -13.48 -18.27
N PHE A 250 -7.84 -13.21 -17.01
CA PHE A 250 -8.66 -12.33 -16.19
C PHE A 250 -8.67 -10.89 -16.76
N TYR A 251 -7.50 -10.37 -17.10
CA TYR A 251 -7.35 -9.04 -17.69
C TYR A 251 -8.20 -8.89 -18.95
N ARG A 252 -8.10 -9.83 -19.90
CA ARG A 252 -8.89 -9.80 -21.15
C ARG A 252 -10.40 -9.81 -20.89
N ALA A 253 -10.85 -10.65 -19.96
CA ALA A 253 -12.27 -10.77 -19.63
C ALA A 253 -12.81 -9.52 -18.93
N MET A 254 -12.03 -8.90 -18.05
CA MET A 254 -12.47 -7.79 -17.21
C MET A 254 -12.12 -6.41 -17.77
N ARG A 255 -11.34 -6.33 -18.87
CA ARG A 255 -10.87 -5.08 -19.48
C ARG A 255 -11.93 -4.00 -19.65
N PRO A 256 -13.17 -4.29 -20.08
CA PRO A 256 -14.21 -3.27 -20.26
C PRO A 256 -14.66 -2.60 -18.96
N VAL A 257 -14.44 -3.26 -17.82
CA VAL A 257 -14.89 -2.80 -16.50
C VAL A 257 -13.72 -2.54 -15.52
N LEU A 258 -12.48 -2.63 -15.98
CA LEU A 258 -11.33 -2.23 -15.19
C LEU A 258 -11.36 -0.73 -14.88
N ARG A 259 -10.89 -0.36 -13.70
CA ARG A 259 -10.65 1.03 -13.31
C ARG A 259 -9.43 1.58 -14.04
N SER A 260 -9.46 2.85 -14.41
CA SER A 260 -8.22 3.54 -14.78
C SER A 260 -7.24 3.55 -13.59
N PRO A 261 -5.94 3.70 -13.83
CA PRO A 261 -4.97 3.88 -12.74
C PRO A 261 -5.33 5.05 -11.82
N ALA A 262 -5.85 6.16 -12.37
CA ALA A 262 -6.31 7.32 -11.59
C ALA A 262 -7.49 6.98 -10.67
N GLU A 263 -8.47 6.22 -11.15
CA GLU A 263 -9.58 5.72 -10.33
C GLU A 263 -9.08 4.74 -9.24
N GLY A 264 -8.06 3.93 -9.56
CA GLY A 264 -7.45 3.00 -8.61
C GLY A 264 -6.72 3.67 -7.46
N VAL A 265 -6.15 4.87 -7.67
CA VAL A 265 -5.39 5.61 -6.65
C VAL A 265 -6.18 6.69 -5.94
N ASP A 266 -7.43 6.91 -6.29
CA ASP A 266 -8.28 7.92 -5.65
C ASP A 266 -8.31 7.81 -4.13
N THR A 267 -8.43 6.61 -3.60
CA THR A 267 -8.40 6.37 -2.15
C THR A 267 -7.02 6.64 -1.54
N ILE A 268 -5.92 6.40 -2.28
CA ILE A 268 -4.56 6.79 -1.83
C ILE A 268 -4.49 8.31 -1.68
N ALA A 269 -4.91 9.05 -2.70
CA ALA A 269 -4.91 10.50 -2.71
C ALA A 269 -5.77 11.07 -1.58
N TRP A 270 -6.95 10.50 -1.35
CA TRP A 270 -7.83 10.89 -0.25
C TRP A 270 -7.23 10.58 1.12
N LEU A 271 -6.68 9.39 1.35
CA LEU A 271 -5.99 9.04 2.60
C LEU A 271 -4.78 9.94 2.86
N ALA A 272 -4.09 10.36 1.81
CA ALA A 272 -2.93 11.22 1.90
C ALA A 272 -3.29 12.68 2.26
N ALA A 273 -4.36 13.23 1.70
CA ALA A 273 -4.64 14.67 1.74
C ALA A 273 -5.84 15.05 2.62
N ASP A 274 -6.90 14.24 2.63
CA ASP A 274 -8.17 14.61 3.28
C ASP A 274 -8.10 14.46 4.81
N PRO A 275 -8.60 15.41 5.60
CA PRO A 275 -8.69 15.27 7.06
C PRO A 275 -9.46 14.02 7.50
N ALA A 276 -10.52 13.62 6.80
CA ALA A 276 -11.28 12.41 7.12
C ALA A 276 -10.44 11.13 6.93
N GLY A 277 -9.49 11.12 5.99
CA GLY A 277 -8.52 10.04 5.81
C GLY A 277 -7.56 9.85 6.99
N ALA A 278 -7.31 10.93 7.76
CA ALA A 278 -6.50 10.89 8.98
C ALA A 278 -7.30 10.57 10.25
N ALA A 279 -8.63 10.57 10.20
CA ALA A 279 -9.47 10.39 11.38
C ALA A 279 -9.41 8.96 11.96
N THR A 280 -8.90 8.00 11.20
CA THR A 280 -8.80 6.60 11.59
C THR A 280 -7.40 6.05 11.40
N SER A 281 -7.06 5.02 12.17
CA SER A 281 -5.84 4.23 12.00
C SER A 281 -6.16 2.75 12.16
N GLY A 282 -5.53 1.91 11.35
CA GLY A 282 -5.74 0.46 11.37
C GLY A 282 -6.96 -0.02 10.58
N SER A 283 -7.46 0.80 9.67
CA SER A 283 -8.61 0.47 8.81
C SER A 283 -8.19 -0.01 7.43
N LEU A 284 -9.09 -0.74 6.76
CA LEU A 284 -8.98 -1.12 5.35
C LEU A 284 -10.00 -0.33 4.55
N TYR A 285 -9.58 0.26 3.44
CA TYR A 285 -10.43 1.08 2.59
C TYR A 285 -10.57 0.53 1.17
N LEU A 286 -11.74 0.67 0.61
CA LEU A 286 -12.04 0.68 -0.82
C LEU A 286 -12.94 1.86 -1.10
N ASP A 287 -12.58 2.67 -2.09
CA ASP A 287 -13.43 3.78 -2.52
C ASP A 287 -13.79 4.71 -1.35
N ARG A 288 -12.76 5.20 -0.64
CA ARG A 288 -12.83 6.11 0.53
C ARG A 288 -13.72 5.61 1.69
N ARG A 289 -14.16 4.36 1.64
CA ARG A 289 -15.03 3.77 2.67
C ARG A 289 -14.34 2.62 3.40
N PRO A 290 -14.49 2.52 4.72
CA PRO A 290 -13.94 1.40 5.47
C PRO A 290 -14.62 0.09 5.05
N ARG A 291 -13.82 -0.97 4.97
CA ARG A 291 -14.25 -2.31 4.55
C ARG A 291 -13.88 -3.36 5.60
N PRO A 292 -14.65 -4.44 5.68
CA PRO A 292 -14.31 -5.54 6.56
C PRO A 292 -12.99 -6.17 6.15
N PHE A 293 -12.22 -6.62 7.14
CA PHE A 293 -10.95 -7.32 6.90
C PHE A 293 -11.15 -8.75 6.41
N ASP A 294 -12.29 -9.34 6.74
CA ASP A 294 -12.62 -10.74 6.51
C ASP A 294 -13.98 -10.84 5.84
N ARG A 295 -14.04 -11.37 4.63
CA ARG A 295 -15.26 -11.60 3.85
C ARG A 295 -15.60 -13.08 3.72
N VAL A 296 -14.57 -13.92 3.66
CA VAL A 296 -14.73 -15.36 3.48
C VAL A 296 -14.66 -16.06 4.84
N PRO A 297 -15.63 -16.89 5.18
CA PRO A 297 -15.60 -17.69 6.41
C PRO A 297 -14.28 -18.46 6.55
N GLY A 298 -13.76 -18.56 7.78
CA GLY A 298 -12.49 -19.27 8.05
C GLY A 298 -11.22 -18.50 7.71
N THR A 299 -11.30 -17.29 7.15
CA THR A 299 -10.11 -16.46 6.85
C THR A 299 -9.76 -15.49 7.98
N ARG A 300 -10.61 -15.34 8.99
CA ARG A 300 -10.42 -14.41 10.12
C ARG A 300 -9.17 -14.77 10.92
N LEU A 301 -8.33 -13.75 11.17
CA LEU A 301 -7.21 -13.86 12.08
C LEU A 301 -7.62 -13.41 13.48
N SER A 302 -7.35 -14.24 14.49
CA SER A 302 -7.51 -13.86 15.89
C SER A 302 -6.51 -12.76 16.28
N ALA A 303 -6.73 -12.14 17.43
CA ALA A 303 -5.75 -11.20 17.99
C ALA A 303 -4.42 -11.91 18.32
N GLY A 304 -4.47 -13.18 18.75
CA GLY A 304 -3.30 -14.00 18.97
C GLY A 304 -2.49 -14.25 17.69
N ASP A 305 -3.18 -14.63 16.60
CA ASP A 305 -2.53 -14.86 15.30
C ASP A 305 -1.87 -13.60 14.75
N ARG A 306 -2.51 -12.44 14.91
CA ARG A 306 -1.91 -11.16 14.47
C ARG A 306 -0.64 -10.82 15.27
N ARG A 307 -0.62 -11.06 16.59
CA ARG A 307 0.58 -10.89 17.40
C ARG A 307 1.68 -11.87 16.99
N ARG A 308 1.32 -13.15 16.80
CA ARG A 308 2.26 -14.17 16.31
C ARG A 308 2.86 -13.78 14.96
N LEU A 309 2.03 -13.31 14.00
CA LEU A 309 2.54 -12.79 12.73
C LEU A 309 3.51 -11.63 12.95
N TRP A 310 3.17 -10.70 13.82
CA TRP A 310 4.02 -9.56 14.14
C TRP A 310 5.39 -10.03 14.66
N ASP A 311 5.40 -10.92 15.64
CA ASP A 311 6.64 -11.43 16.24
C ASP A 311 7.50 -12.17 15.20
N MET A 312 6.89 -12.93 14.31
CA MET A 312 7.57 -13.58 13.19
C MET A 312 8.20 -12.56 12.22
N ILE A 313 7.50 -11.47 11.90
CA ILE A 313 8.03 -10.45 11.00
C ILE A 313 9.14 -9.64 11.68
N VAL A 314 9.02 -9.33 12.96
CA VAL A 314 10.11 -8.73 13.75
C VAL A 314 11.35 -9.62 13.70
N ALA A 315 11.20 -10.91 13.95
CA ALA A 315 12.32 -11.88 13.89
C ALA A 315 12.97 -11.95 12.49
N LEU A 316 12.17 -12.02 11.42
CA LEU A 316 12.67 -12.05 10.04
C LEU A 316 13.32 -10.74 9.62
N SER A 317 12.78 -9.62 10.07
CA SER A 317 13.25 -8.29 9.69
C SER A 317 14.49 -7.86 10.47
N GLY A 318 14.73 -8.37 11.66
CA GLY A 318 15.73 -7.85 12.61
C GLY A 318 15.51 -6.36 12.95
N ALA A 319 14.31 -5.83 12.69
CA ALA A 319 13.94 -4.46 13.06
C ALA A 319 13.57 -4.42 14.56
N PRO A 320 13.83 -3.30 15.25
CA PRO A 320 13.36 -3.14 16.63
C PRO A 320 11.82 -3.19 16.65
N ASP A 321 11.25 -3.86 17.66
CA ASP A 321 9.80 -3.77 17.90
C ASP A 321 9.47 -2.34 18.33
N PRO A 322 8.69 -1.58 17.57
CA PRO A 322 8.25 -0.26 17.98
C PRO A 322 7.20 -0.41 19.09
N ALA A 323 7.69 -0.67 20.30
CA ALA A 323 6.83 -0.67 21.47
C ALA A 323 6.09 0.67 21.58
N PRO A 324 4.84 0.71 22.07
CA PRO A 324 4.22 1.97 22.46
C PRO A 324 5.14 2.60 23.51
N GLU A 325 5.47 3.88 23.33
CA GLU A 325 6.06 4.66 24.41
C GLU A 325 5.12 4.56 25.61
N ALA A 326 5.67 4.19 26.76
CA ALA A 326 4.93 3.93 28.00
C ALA A 326 4.23 5.20 28.49
#